data_e7a6f9106451f55aa7cef28916ed5b39
#
_entry.id   e7a6f9106451f55aa7cef28916ed5b39
#
_cell.length_a   1.000
_cell.length_b   1.000
_cell.length_c   1.000
_cell.angle_alpha   90.00
_cell.angle_beta   90.00
_cell.angle_gamma   90.00
#
_symmetry.space_group_name_H-M   'P 1'
#
loop_
_entity.id
_entity.type
_entity.pdbx_description
1 polymer ?
#
loop_
_entity_poly.entity_id
_entity_poly.type
_entity_poly.pdbx_seq_one_letter_code
_entity_poly.pdbx_strand_id
1 'polypeptide(L)'
;MESIQLTDQQRELIERLGVHNEQMGMPPTEARILSLLIVCDVPELTFDQIRTVLSISKSATSNGINLLLLSQQVTYKTRFGDRKRYFTSNILNWEENMTTEIQKMLKIAQVMKEVLAQRPPETQKFNEQLANFIAFMEYLHEELW
;
A
#
# COMPACT_ATOMS: atom_id res chain seq x y z
N MET A 1 -16.85 17.39 16.96
CA MET A 1 -15.82 16.58 16.30
C MET A 1 -14.45 17.10 16.73
N GLU A 2 -13.64 16.24 17.30
CA GLU A 2 -12.31 16.63 17.72
C GLU A 2 -11.46 17.02 16.50
N SER A 3 -10.83 18.19 16.56
CA SER A 3 -9.88 18.59 15.54
C SER A 3 -8.55 17.86 15.80
N ILE A 4 -7.97 17.35 14.72
CA ILE A 4 -6.68 16.69 14.79
C ILE A 4 -5.58 17.74 14.82
N GLN A 5 -4.72 17.65 15.82
CA GLN A 5 -3.57 18.53 15.97
C GLN A 5 -2.29 17.74 15.70
N LEU A 6 -1.52 18.19 14.72
CA LEU A 6 -0.24 17.57 14.38
C LEU A 6 0.91 18.37 14.97
N THR A 7 1.89 17.66 15.51
CA THR A 7 3.16 18.30 15.90
C THR A 7 3.97 18.62 14.64
N ASP A 8 4.98 19.48 14.79
CA ASP A 8 5.90 19.80 13.69
C ASP A 8 6.63 18.54 13.22
N GLN A 9 7.02 17.67 14.16
CA GLN A 9 7.65 16.39 13.83
C GLN A 9 6.71 15.50 13.01
N GLN A 10 5.44 15.42 13.38
CA GLN A 10 4.46 14.63 12.64
C GLN A 10 4.27 15.17 11.23
N ARG A 11 4.19 16.49 11.05
CA ARG A 11 4.10 17.11 9.73
C ARG A 11 5.30 16.77 8.87
N GLU A 12 6.50 16.84 9.44
CA GLU A 12 7.72 16.45 8.73
C GLU A 12 7.69 14.97 8.32
N LEU A 13 7.28 14.08 9.22
CA LEU A 13 7.22 12.66 8.94
C LEU A 13 6.17 12.33 7.86
N ILE A 14 5.02 13.00 7.90
CA ILE A 14 4.00 12.84 6.87
C ILE A 14 4.56 13.25 5.50
N GLU A 15 5.29 14.35 5.44
CA GLU A 15 5.89 14.83 4.20
C GLU A 15 6.98 13.86 3.69
N ARG A 16 7.87 13.41 4.58
CA ARG A 16 8.94 12.48 4.21
C ARG A 16 8.38 11.13 3.75
N LEU A 17 7.43 10.58 4.48
CA LEU A 17 6.77 9.33 4.10
C LEU A 17 5.97 9.51 2.81
N GLY A 18 5.32 10.68 2.65
CA GLY A 18 4.60 11.02 1.43
C GLY A 18 5.50 11.03 0.20
N VAL A 19 6.67 11.65 0.30
CA VAL A 19 7.67 11.66 -0.79
C VAL A 19 8.11 10.23 -1.12
N HIS A 20 8.35 9.40 -0.10
CA HIS A 20 8.71 8.01 -0.29
C HIS A 20 7.60 7.24 -1.04
N ASN A 21 6.36 7.44 -0.64
CA ASN A 21 5.21 6.82 -1.30
C ASN A 21 5.06 7.29 -2.75
N GLU A 22 5.35 8.56 -3.04
CA GLU A 22 5.37 9.06 -4.43
C GLU A 22 6.43 8.35 -5.26
N GLN A 23 7.60 8.10 -4.69
CA GLN A 23 8.66 7.34 -5.36
C GLN A 23 8.24 5.91 -5.67
N MET A 24 7.32 5.36 -4.89
CA MET A 24 6.73 4.04 -5.14
C MET A 24 5.58 4.07 -6.16
N GLY A 25 5.33 5.23 -6.76
CA GLY A 25 4.32 5.38 -7.82
C GLY A 25 2.97 5.92 -7.37
N MET A 26 2.84 6.33 -6.12
CA MET A 26 1.59 6.86 -5.59
C MET A 26 1.41 8.34 -5.95
N PRO A 27 0.22 8.78 -6.39
CA PRO A 27 -0.03 10.21 -6.61
C PRO A 27 0.15 11.03 -5.32
N PRO A 28 0.49 12.32 -5.41
CA PRO A 28 0.85 13.13 -4.23
C PRO A 28 -0.21 13.19 -3.14
N THR A 29 -1.46 13.42 -3.48
CA THR A 29 -2.55 13.51 -2.49
C THR A 29 -2.79 12.18 -1.81
N GLU A 30 -2.86 11.10 -2.57
CA GLU A 30 -3.01 9.74 -2.07
C GLU A 30 -1.87 9.38 -1.12
N ALA A 31 -0.63 9.73 -1.50
CA ALA A 31 0.56 9.50 -0.69
C ALA A 31 0.47 10.20 0.67
N ARG A 32 -0.04 11.44 0.70
CA ARG A 32 -0.17 12.21 1.95
C ARG A 32 -1.30 11.68 2.83
N ILE A 33 -2.40 11.24 2.25
CA ILE A 33 -3.52 10.65 3.00
C ILE A 33 -3.03 9.38 3.71
N LEU A 34 -2.37 8.49 2.98
CA LEU A 34 -1.84 7.26 3.59
C LEU A 34 -0.83 7.57 4.69
N SER A 35 0.07 8.51 4.43
CA SER A 35 1.09 8.91 5.42
C SER A 35 0.46 9.49 6.67
N LEU A 36 -0.57 10.32 6.53
CA LEU A 36 -1.32 10.86 7.67
C LEU A 36 -1.91 9.74 8.52
N LEU A 37 -2.54 8.76 7.91
CA LEU A 37 -3.16 7.65 8.62
C LEU A 37 -2.15 6.79 9.38
N ILE A 38 -0.90 6.77 8.93
CA ILE A 38 0.17 6.02 9.61
C ILE A 38 0.79 6.84 10.73
N VAL A 39 1.04 8.13 10.50
CA VAL A 39 1.78 8.99 11.44
C VAL A 39 0.91 9.54 12.57
N CYS A 40 -0.37 9.78 12.30
CA CYS A 40 -1.29 10.40 13.25
C CYS A 40 -1.43 9.56 14.53
N ASP A 41 -1.55 10.22 15.68
CA ASP A 41 -1.72 9.54 16.97
C ASP A 41 -3.01 8.70 17.02
N VAL A 42 -4.05 9.18 16.33
CA VAL A 42 -5.32 8.45 16.22
C VAL A 42 -5.27 7.57 14.98
N PRO A 43 -5.46 6.25 15.11
CA PRO A 43 -5.33 5.34 13.97
C PRO A 43 -6.51 5.39 12.99
N GLU A 44 -7.60 6.04 13.36
CA GLU A 44 -8.81 6.14 12.53
C GLU A 44 -9.20 7.61 12.36
N LEU A 45 -9.42 8.01 11.12
CA LEU A 45 -9.85 9.39 10.81
C LEU A 45 -11.06 9.35 9.88
N THR A 46 -11.95 10.33 10.07
CA THR A 46 -13.07 10.54 9.17
C THR A 46 -12.61 11.30 7.92
N PHE A 47 -13.46 11.30 6.89
CA PHE A 47 -13.25 12.07 5.66
C PHE A 47 -12.94 13.55 5.96
N ASP A 48 -13.77 14.17 6.82
CA ASP A 48 -13.60 15.59 7.14
C ASP A 48 -12.32 15.87 7.91
N GLN A 49 -11.93 14.98 8.82
CA GLN A 49 -10.66 15.11 9.53
C GLN A 49 -9.48 15.04 8.58
N ILE A 50 -9.46 14.09 7.66
CA ILE A 50 -8.40 13.95 6.67
C ILE A 50 -8.31 15.21 5.81
N ARG A 51 -9.44 15.64 5.27
CA ARG A 51 -9.52 16.82 4.41
C ARG A 51 -9.03 18.07 5.11
N THR A 52 -9.49 18.28 6.34
CA THR A 52 -9.17 19.48 7.12
C THR A 52 -7.70 19.52 7.49
N VAL A 53 -7.16 18.41 8.00
CA VAL A 53 -5.76 18.34 8.43
C VAL A 53 -4.80 18.58 7.28
N LEU A 54 -5.10 17.99 6.11
CA LEU A 54 -4.24 18.12 4.93
C LEU A 54 -4.56 19.37 4.11
N SER A 55 -5.61 20.12 4.44
CA SER A 55 -6.05 21.33 3.71
C SER A 55 -6.25 21.04 2.22
N ILE A 56 -6.93 19.97 1.90
CA ILE A 56 -7.21 19.55 0.53
C ILE A 56 -8.71 19.65 0.22
N SER A 57 -9.04 19.70 -1.07
CA SER A 57 -10.43 19.78 -1.51
C SER A 57 -11.21 18.50 -1.24
N LYS A 58 -12.55 18.59 -1.24
CA LYS A 58 -13.41 17.41 -1.10
C LYS A 58 -13.16 16.39 -2.22
N SER A 59 -13.02 16.87 -3.46
CA SER A 59 -12.79 15.98 -4.59
C SER A 59 -11.43 15.30 -4.54
N ALA A 60 -10.38 16.03 -4.15
CA ALA A 60 -9.05 15.46 -3.98
C ALA A 60 -9.04 14.39 -2.87
N THR A 61 -9.72 14.67 -1.76
CA THR A 61 -9.84 13.72 -0.65
C THR A 61 -10.59 12.46 -1.08
N SER A 62 -11.72 12.62 -1.76
CA SER A 62 -12.53 11.50 -2.24
C SER A 62 -11.76 10.63 -3.22
N ASN A 63 -11.09 11.26 -4.19
CA ASN A 63 -10.29 10.53 -5.19
C ASN A 63 -9.14 9.77 -4.53
N GLY A 64 -8.42 10.42 -3.62
CA GLY A 64 -7.29 9.79 -2.92
C GLY A 64 -7.72 8.60 -2.06
N ILE A 65 -8.80 8.77 -1.28
CA ILE A 65 -9.33 7.69 -0.44
C ILE A 65 -9.83 6.54 -1.30
N ASN A 66 -10.54 6.82 -2.39
CA ASN A 66 -11.05 5.77 -3.28
C ASN A 66 -9.92 4.94 -3.90
N LEU A 67 -8.84 5.60 -4.32
CA LEU A 67 -7.67 4.89 -4.86
C LEU A 67 -7.02 4.01 -3.78
N LEU A 68 -6.91 4.51 -2.55
CA LEU A 68 -6.35 3.73 -1.44
C LEU A 68 -7.23 2.54 -1.05
N LEU A 69 -8.55 2.69 -1.13
CA LEU A 69 -9.49 1.59 -0.90
C LEU A 69 -9.38 0.54 -2.00
N LEU A 70 -9.29 0.95 -3.26
CA LEU A 70 -9.13 0.04 -4.39
C LEU A 70 -7.84 -0.76 -4.31
N SER A 71 -6.74 -0.12 -3.92
CA SER A 71 -5.45 -0.78 -3.77
C SER A 71 -5.32 -1.55 -2.44
N GLN A 72 -6.35 -1.54 -1.62
CA GLN A 72 -6.40 -2.23 -0.33
C GLN A 72 -5.35 -1.73 0.67
N GLN A 73 -4.88 -0.50 0.53
CA GLN A 73 -3.95 0.12 1.47
C GLN A 73 -4.65 0.80 2.63
N VAL A 74 -5.94 1.07 2.48
CA VAL A 74 -6.81 1.68 3.48
C VAL A 74 -8.10 0.88 3.53
N THR A 75 -8.64 0.72 4.72
CA THR A 75 -9.96 0.17 4.95
C THR A 75 -10.79 1.16 5.76
N TYR A 76 -12.07 0.90 5.90
CA TYR A 76 -12.89 1.72 6.76
C TYR A 76 -13.86 0.85 7.56
N LYS A 77 -14.33 1.41 8.65
CA LYS A 77 -15.42 0.82 9.44
C LYS A 77 -16.46 1.89 9.76
N THR A 78 -17.65 1.44 10.07
CA THR A 78 -18.75 2.30 10.51
C THR A 78 -19.02 2.00 11.98
N ARG A 79 -19.72 2.94 12.64
CA ARG A 79 -20.13 2.78 14.04
C ARG A 79 -21.63 2.85 14.13
N PHE A 80 -22.22 2.04 15.01
CA PHE A 80 -23.65 2.04 15.22
C PHE A 80 -24.15 3.44 15.58
N GLY A 81 -25.20 3.89 14.88
CA GLY A 81 -25.77 5.21 15.12
C GLY A 81 -25.01 6.37 14.51
N ASP A 82 -23.92 6.10 13.79
CA ASP A 82 -23.07 7.10 13.14
C ASP A 82 -23.04 6.84 11.63
N ARG A 83 -23.18 7.90 10.84
CA ARG A 83 -23.14 7.79 9.36
C ARG A 83 -21.73 7.91 8.80
N LYS A 84 -20.77 8.28 9.64
CA LYS A 84 -19.39 8.52 9.20
C LYS A 84 -18.65 7.20 8.98
N ARG A 85 -17.71 7.25 8.04
CA ARG A 85 -16.74 6.18 7.84
C ARG A 85 -15.44 6.58 8.51
N TYR A 86 -14.82 5.63 9.17
CA TYR A 86 -13.56 5.79 9.88
C TYR A 86 -12.49 5.02 9.12
N PHE A 87 -11.59 5.76 8.49
CA PHE A 87 -10.55 5.21 7.62
C PHE A 87 -9.30 4.89 8.42
N THR A 88 -8.69 3.75 8.14
CA THR A 88 -7.48 3.30 8.79
C THR A 88 -6.53 2.65 7.77
N SER A 89 -5.23 2.77 8.03
CA SER A 89 -4.22 2.11 7.21
C SER A 89 -4.26 0.59 7.39
N ASN A 90 -3.90 -0.14 6.36
CA ASN A 90 -3.77 -1.60 6.40
C ASN A 90 -2.61 -2.10 7.24
N ILE A 91 -1.85 -1.20 7.87
CA ILE A 91 -0.73 -1.62 8.73
C ILE A 91 -1.19 -2.58 9.84
N LEU A 92 -2.45 -2.48 10.26
CA LEU A 92 -3.01 -3.39 11.28
C LEU A 92 -3.14 -4.83 10.78
N ASN A 93 -3.18 -5.03 9.47
CA ASN A 93 -3.32 -6.34 8.82
C ASN A 93 -2.14 -6.63 7.89
N TRP A 94 -0.96 -6.09 8.21
CA TRP A 94 0.20 -6.17 7.33
C TRP A 94 0.64 -7.61 7.05
N GLU A 95 0.55 -8.50 8.04
CA GLU A 95 0.94 -9.90 7.87
C GLU A 95 0.07 -10.60 6.84
N GLU A 96 -1.25 -10.45 6.95
CA GLU A 96 -2.20 -11.04 6.03
C GLU A 96 -2.02 -10.48 4.61
N ASN A 97 -1.82 -9.17 4.50
CA ASN A 97 -1.58 -8.52 3.21
C ASN A 97 -0.28 -9.00 2.58
N MET A 98 0.78 -9.11 3.37
CA MET A 98 2.08 -9.60 2.90
C MET A 98 1.98 -11.05 2.44
N THR A 99 1.27 -11.88 3.20
CA THR A 99 0.99 -13.27 2.85
C THR A 99 0.35 -13.37 1.47
N THR A 100 -0.69 -12.57 1.24
CA THR A 100 -1.42 -12.55 -0.03
C THR A 100 -0.50 -12.16 -1.18
N GLU A 101 0.35 -11.15 -0.99
CA GLU A 101 1.28 -10.69 -2.02
C GLU A 101 2.34 -11.76 -2.35
N ILE A 102 2.85 -12.45 -1.33
CA ILE A 102 3.80 -13.55 -1.54
C ILE A 102 3.17 -14.70 -2.30
N GLN A 103 1.91 -15.04 -1.99
CA GLN A 103 1.18 -16.08 -2.72
C GLN A 103 0.98 -15.71 -4.20
N LYS A 104 0.70 -14.44 -4.49
CA LYS A 104 0.60 -13.95 -5.88
C LYS A 104 1.93 -14.08 -6.61
N MET A 105 3.02 -13.73 -5.94
CA MET A 105 4.38 -13.89 -6.50
C MET A 105 4.69 -15.35 -6.83
N LEU A 106 4.28 -16.26 -5.95
CA LEU A 106 4.50 -17.69 -6.19
C LEU A 106 3.73 -18.18 -7.42
N LYS A 107 2.49 -17.72 -7.62
CA LYS A 107 1.71 -18.04 -8.81
C LYS A 107 2.40 -17.55 -10.08
N ILE A 108 2.96 -16.35 -10.04
CA ILE A 108 3.73 -15.79 -11.16
C ILE A 108 4.96 -16.67 -11.44
N ALA A 109 5.66 -17.11 -10.39
CA ALA A 109 6.83 -17.97 -10.56
C ALA A 109 6.49 -19.29 -11.25
N GLN A 110 5.33 -19.88 -10.94
CA GLN A 110 4.88 -21.09 -11.59
C GLN A 110 4.65 -20.91 -13.10
N VAL A 111 4.02 -19.79 -13.48
CA VAL A 111 3.82 -19.46 -14.90
C VAL A 111 5.17 -19.19 -15.57
N MET A 112 6.09 -18.51 -14.86
CA MET A 112 7.42 -18.22 -15.40
C MET A 112 8.25 -19.48 -15.63
N LYS A 113 8.04 -20.55 -14.87
CA LYS A 113 8.65 -21.86 -15.15
C LYS A 113 8.19 -22.41 -16.50
N GLU A 114 6.92 -22.28 -16.81
CA GLU A 114 6.38 -22.70 -18.10
C GLU A 114 6.94 -21.85 -19.24
N VAL A 115 7.09 -20.52 -18.98
CA VAL A 115 7.73 -19.63 -19.95
C VAL A 115 9.17 -20.05 -20.21
N LEU A 116 9.94 -20.33 -19.16
CA LEU A 116 11.33 -20.74 -19.28
C LEU A 116 11.47 -22.04 -20.06
N ALA A 117 10.58 -23.01 -19.82
CA ALA A 117 10.63 -24.32 -20.47
C ALA A 117 10.50 -24.23 -22.00
N GLN A 118 9.83 -23.23 -22.52
CA GLN A 118 9.63 -23.05 -23.97
C GLN A 118 10.53 -22.00 -24.60
N ARG A 119 11.40 -21.33 -23.82
CA ARG A 119 12.28 -20.30 -24.33
C ARG A 119 13.34 -20.90 -25.28
N PRO A 120 13.72 -20.13 -26.33
CA PRO A 120 14.80 -20.55 -27.22
C PRO A 120 16.12 -20.74 -26.48
N PRO A 121 16.86 -21.84 -26.72
CA PRO A 121 18.17 -22.05 -26.06
C PRO A 121 19.19 -20.97 -26.34
N GLU A 122 19.05 -20.26 -27.47
CA GLU A 122 19.97 -19.21 -27.91
C GLU A 122 19.96 -17.99 -27.00
N THR A 123 18.87 -17.75 -26.27
CA THR A 123 18.76 -16.60 -25.35
C THR A 123 19.29 -16.96 -23.94
N GLN A 124 20.55 -17.37 -23.90
CA GLN A 124 21.15 -17.92 -22.68
C GLN A 124 21.12 -16.97 -21.50
N LYS A 125 21.52 -15.71 -21.71
CA LYS A 125 21.59 -14.72 -20.63
C LYS A 125 20.18 -14.40 -20.07
N PHE A 126 19.20 -14.24 -20.97
CA PHE A 126 17.82 -14.02 -20.54
C PHE A 126 17.28 -15.21 -19.75
N ASN A 127 17.50 -16.43 -20.27
CA ASN A 127 17.03 -17.67 -19.63
C ASN A 127 17.65 -17.85 -18.25
N GLU A 128 18.93 -17.54 -18.11
CA GLU A 128 19.64 -17.61 -16.83
C GLU A 128 19.02 -16.64 -15.80
N GLN A 129 18.77 -15.39 -16.20
CA GLN A 129 18.15 -14.41 -15.31
C GLN A 129 16.72 -14.78 -14.96
N LEU A 130 15.97 -15.32 -15.89
CA LEU A 130 14.61 -15.80 -15.62
C LEU A 130 14.64 -16.96 -14.62
N ALA A 131 15.57 -17.90 -14.78
CA ALA A 131 15.74 -18.99 -13.82
C ALA A 131 16.12 -18.48 -12.42
N ASN A 132 16.99 -17.48 -12.34
CA ASN A 132 17.38 -16.85 -11.09
C ASN A 132 16.20 -16.17 -10.40
N PHE A 133 15.37 -15.47 -11.18
CA PHE A 133 14.16 -14.84 -10.66
C PHE A 133 13.20 -15.88 -10.06
N ILE A 134 12.95 -16.96 -10.78
CA ILE A 134 12.09 -18.05 -10.33
C ILE A 134 12.63 -18.66 -9.03
N ALA A 135 13.92 -18.95 -8.98
CA ALA A 135 14.55 -19.54 -7.81
C ALA A 135 14.46 -18.62 -6.59
N PHE A 136 14.61 -17.30 -6.80
CA PHE A 136 14.49 -16.31 -5.73
C PHE A 136 13.06 -16.26 -5.17
N MET A 137 12.05 -16.28 -6.04
CA MET A 137 10.65 -16.27 -5.62
C MET A 137 10.30 -17.53 -4.82
N GLU A 138 10.78 -18.68 -5.25
CA GLU A 138 10.56 -19.94 -4.54
C GLU A 138 11.28 -19.96 -3.18
N TYR A 139 12.47 -19.42 -3.14
CA TYR A 139 13.25 -19.28 -1.89
C TYR A 139 12.49 -18.41 -0.87
N LEU A 140 11.95 -17.26 -1.30
CA LEU A 140 11.15 -16.39 -0.43
C LEU A 140 9.96 -17.14 0.17
N HIS A 141 9.29 -17.93 -0.64
CA HIS A 141 8.14 -18.71 -0.16
C HIS A 141 8.55 -19.73 0.91
N GLU A 142 9.63 -20.46 0.69
CA GLU A 142 10.11 -21.49 1.64
C GLU A 142 10.58 -20.90 2.96
N GLU A 143 11.33 -19.77 2.91
CA GLU A 143 11.94 -19.17 4.10
C GLU A 143 10.95 -18.33 4.92
N LEU A 144 9.93 -17.77 4.30
CA LEU A 144 8.95 -16.91 5.00
C LEU A 144 7.68 -17.68 5.42
N TRP A 145 7.59 -18.93 5.06
CA TRP A 145 6.45 -19.81 5.32
C TRP A 145 6.87 -21.11 6.06
#